data_7672dc1a011ca9f0094cb87a7e97eec0
#
_entry.id   7672dc1a011ca9f0094cb87a7e97eec0
#
_cell.length_a   1.000
_cell.length_b   1.000
_cell.length_c   1.000
_cell.angle_alpha   90.00
_cell.angle_beta   90.00
_cell.angle_gamma   90.00
#
_symmetry.space_group_name_H-M   'P 1'
#
loop_
_entity.id
_entity.type
_entity.pdbx_description
1 polymer ?
#
loop_
_entity_poly.entity_id
_entity_poly.type
_entity_poly.pdbx_seq_one_letter_code
_entity_poly.pdbx_strand_id
1 'polypeptide(L)'
;MSFFNQLEAETKQDREALFSIPIIQDALRGEIKLNQYLAFLKEAYHHVKYTVPLLTACKNEISCDYPWLKEAMSHYIEDEMGHEEWILNDIKAAGGKHEEIRHSEPSIFTELMVADAYYQIYQKNPIGFLGMVFVLEGTSIAIATNAAAAMQKSLQLPNEAFTYLSSHGSLDLTHIEFFKSLVNQLMKEKDQKIVIECAKKFYFLYGNIFKHLPA
;
A
#
# COMPACT_ATOMS: atom_id res chain seq x y z
N MET A 1 7.07 -19.76 -16.91
CA MET A 1 6.55 -18.44 -16.48
C MET A 1 7.13 -18.20 -15.09
N SER A 2 7.63 -16.99 -14.78
CA SER A 2 8.10 -16.69 -13.41
C SER A 2 6.90 -16.60 -12.47
N PHE A 3 7.13 -16.80 -11.16
CA PHE A 3 6.04 -16.67 -10.19
C PHE A 3 5.47 -15.25 -10.15
N PHE A 4 6.30 -14.23 -10.27
CA PHE A 4 5.83 -12.85 -10.37
C PHE A 4 4.82 -12.65 -11.53
N ASN A 5 5.14 -13.15 -12.73
CA ASN A 5 4.22 -13.05 -13.87
C ASN A 5 2.91 -13.82 -13.65
N GLN A 6 2.98 -14.94 -12.93
CA GLN A 6 1.77 -15.69 -12.54
C GLN A 6 0.93 -14.87 -11.54
N LEU A 7 1.56 -14.28 -10.52
CA LEU A 7 0.90 -13.42 -9.54
C LEU A 7 0.19 -12.24 -10.23
N GLU A 8 0.87 -11.56 -11.15
CA GLU A 8 0.26 -10.48 -11.94
C GLU A 8 -0.94 -10.93 -12.76
N ALA A 9 -0.83 -12.09 -13.41
CA ALA A 9 -1.90 -12.63 -14.26
C ALA A 9 -3.11 -13.07 -13.43
N GLU A 10 -2.89 -13.76 -12.31
CA GLU A 10 -3.97 -14.28 -11.46
C GLU A 10 -4.68 -13.20 -10.62
N THR A 11 -4.06 -12.04 -10.42
CA THR A 11 -4.64 -10.90 -9.69
C THR A 11 -5.14 -9.78 -10.61
N LYS A 12 -5.07 -9.97 -11.93
CA LYS A 12 -5.41 -8.94 -12.91
C LYS A 12 -6.82 -8.37 -12.73
N GLN A 13 -7.81 -9.24 -12.55
CA GLN A 13 -9.21 -8.82 -12.39
C GLN A 13 -9.41 -8.01 -11.09
N ASP A 14 -8.77 -8.40 -10.00
CA ASP A 14 -8.86 -7.73 -8.72
C ASP A 14 -8.21 -6.33 -8.79
N ARG A 15 -7.08 -6.22 -9.50
CA ARG A 15 -6.41 -4.94 -9.77
C ARG A 15 -7.27 -4.02 -10.65
N GLU A 16 -7.85 -4.54 -11.72
CA GLU A 16 -8.76 -3.79 -12.58
C GLU A 16 -10.00 -3.32 -11.82
N ALA A 17 -10.54 -4.16 -10.93
CA ALA A 17 -11.65 -3.79 -10.05
C ALA A 17 -11.27 -2.65 -9.09
N LEU A 18 -10.06 -2.69 -8.49
CA LEU A 18 -9.55 -1.58 -7.68
C LEU A 18 -9.46 -0.28 -8.51
N PHE A 19 -8.81 -0.34 -9.65
CA PHE A 19 -8.60 0.86 -10.48
C PHE A 19 -9.91 1.43 -11.05
N SER A 20 -10.95 0.63 -11.19
CA SER A 20 -12.27 1.08 -11.66
C SER A 20 -13.10 1.82 -10.61
N ILE A 21 -12.64 1.90 -9.37
CA ILE A 21 -13.35 2.61 -8.29
C ILE A 21 -13.47 4.11 -8.65
N PRO A 22 -14.68 4.71 -8.61
CA PRO A 22 -14.90 6.06 -9.12
C PRO A 22 -13.94 7.10 -8.56
N ILE A 23 -13.70 7.14 -7.25
CA ILE A 23 -12.81 8.15 -6.65
C ILE A 23 -11.34 8.01 -7.12
N ILE A 24 -10.88 6.80 -7.46
CA ILE A 24 -9.55 6.59 -8.05
C ILE A 24 -9.51 7.17 -9.47
N GLN A 25 -10.56 6.94 -10.26
CA GLN A 25 -10.68 7.51 -11.59
C GLN A 25 -10.80 9.04 -11.55
N ASP A 26 -11.54 9.57 -10.59
CA ASP A 26 -11.68 11.01 -10.37
C ASP A 26 -10.33 11.64 -9.99
N ALA A 27 -9.54 10.98 -9.13
CA ALA A 27 -8.19 11.41 -8.77
C ALA A 27 -7.26 11.47 -10.00
N LEU A 28 -7.30 10.45 -10.87
CA LEU A 28 -6.51 10.41 -12.10
C LEU A 28 -6.89 11.50 -13.11
N ARG A 29 -8.14 11.98 -13.09
CA ARG A 29 -8.62 13.10 -13.90
C ARG A 29 -8.46 14.46 -13.20
N GLY A 30 -8.06 14.48 -11.93
CA GLY A 30 -8.03 15.70 -11.12
C GLY A 30 -9.43 16.24 -10.76
N GLU A 31 -10.44 15.38 -10.69
CA GLU A 31 -11.83 15.75 -10.42
C GLU A 31 -12.24 15.59 -8.95
N ILE A 32 -11.27 15.32 -8.05
CA ILE A 32 -11.56 15.19 -6.61
C ILE A 32 -11.54 16.54 -5.90
N LYS A 33 -12.25 16.61 -4.78
CA LYS A 33 -12.28 17.75 -3.88
C LYS A 33 -11.18 17.65 -2.82
N LEU A 34 -10.80 18.79 -2.22
CA LEU A 34 -9.79 18.84 -1.16
C LEU A 34 -10.16 17.96 0.05
N ASN A 35 -11.43 17.94 0.45
CA ASN A 35 -11.88 17.09 1.56
C ASN A 35 -11.71 15.58 1.26
N GLN A 36 -11.86 15.16 0.01
CA GLN A 36 -11.65 13.78 -0.42
C GLN A 36 -10.17 13.43 -0.39
N TYR A 37 -9.29 14.34 -0.85
CA TYR A 37 -7.85 14.16 -0.78
C TYR A 37 -7.36 14.06 0.67
N LEU A 38 -7.82 14.97 1.55
CA LEU A 38 -7.47 14.92 2.97
C LEU A 38 -8.00 13.65 3.66
N ALA A 39 -9.19 13.17 3.28
CA ALA A 39 -9.73 11.92 3.79
C ALA A 39 -8.90 10.71 3.33
N PHE A 40 -8.45 10.70 2.07
CA PHE A 40 -7.51 9.68 1.58
C PHE A 40 -6.20 9.71 2.37
N LEU A 41 -5.57 10.89 2.55
CA LEU A 41 -4.33 11.01 3.31
C LEU A 41 -4.49 10.56 4.77
N LYS A 42 -5.65 10.83 5.39
CA LYS A 42 -5.96 10.31 6.73
C LYS A 42 -5.90 8.79 6.76
N GLU A 43 -6.60 8.11 5.86
CA GLU A 43 -6.61 6.65 5.81
C GLU A 43 -5.22 6.09 5.43
N ALA A 44 -4.49 6.77 4.53
CA ALA A 44 -3.11 6.42 4.18
C ALA A 44 -2.20 6.48 5.42
N TYR A 45 -2.25 7.58 6.21
CA TYR A 45 -1.51 7.69 7.47
C TYR A 45 -1.79 6.50 8.40
N HIS A 46 -3.07 6.16 8.56
CA HIS A 46 -3.47 5.11 9.48
C HIS A 46 -3.01 3.70 9.07
N HIS A 47 -2.86 3.38 7.79
CA HIS A 47 -2.27 2.09 7.42
C HIS A 47 -0.75 2.15 7.31
N VAL A 48 -0.16 3.26 6.81
CA VAL A 48 1.29 3.38 6.62
C VAL A 48 2.05 3.36 7.95
N LYS A 49 1.51 3.95 9.02
CA LYS A 49 2.14 3.86 10.36
C LYS A 49 2.30 2.42 10.88
N TYR A 50 1.60 1.44 10.26
CA TYR A 50 1.74 0.02 10.56
C TYR A 50 2.68 -0.72 9.61
N THR A 51 3.24 -0.08 8.56
CA THR A 51 4.12 -0.75 7.60
C THR A 51 5.33 -1.35 8.30
N VAL A 52 6.11 -0.56 9.03
CA VAL A 52 7.29 -1.04 9.78
C VAL A 52 6.90 -2.07 10.87
N PRO A 53 5.87 -1.87 11.72
CA PRO A 53 5.39 -2.90 12.63
C PRO A 53 4.99 -4.22 11.98
N LEU A 54 4.29 -4.20 10.84
CA LEU A 54 3.88 -5.40 10.09
C LEU A 54 5.08 -6.12 9.46
N LEU A 55 6.01 -5.39 8.84
CA LEU A 55 7.25 -5.95 8.30
C LEU A 55 8.08 -6.61 9.40
N THR A 56 8.17 -5.97 10.57
CA THR A 56 8.86 -6.51 11.74
C THR A 56 8.19 -7.78 12.26
N ALA A 57 6.86 -7.79 12.38
CA ALA A 57 6.10 -8.97 12.77
C ALA A 57 6.31 -10.11 11.75
N CYS A 58 6.20 -9.82 10.45
CA CYS A 58 6.43 -10.79 9.39
C CYS A 58 7.84 -11.39 9.46
N LYS A 59 8.88 -10.54 9.59
CA LYS A 59 10.27 -10.98 9.74
C LYS A 59 10.46 -11.96 10.89
N ASN A 60 9.83 -11.70 12.03
CA ASN A 60 9.95 -12.53 13.22
C ASN A 60 9.29 -13.91 13.05
N GLU A 61 8.14 -13.95 12.36
CA GLU A 61 7.36 -15.18 12.16
C GLU A 61 7.82 -16.03 10.95
N ILE A 62 8.60 -15.47 10.01
CA ILE A 62 9.14 -16.23 8.88
C ILE A 62 10.03 -17.36 9.40
N SER A 63 9.84 -18.59 8.87
CA SER A 63 10.65 -19.75 9.17
C SER A 63 12.14 -19.53 8.86
N CYS A 64 13.02 -20.20 9.61
CA CYS A 64 14.45 -20.23 9.34
C CYS A 64 14.79 -20.87 7.97
N ASP A 65 13.83 -21.54 7.31
CA ASP A 65 13.99 -22.05 5.95
C ASP A 65 14.09 -20.96 4.88
N TYR A 66 13.71 -19.70 5.22
CA TYR A 66 13.69 -18.55 4.30
C TYR A 66 14.57 -17.41 4.83
N PRO A 67 15.90 -17.63 5.02
CA PRO A 67 16.79 -16.59 5.58
C PRO A 67 16.84 -15.34 4.68
N TRP A 68 16.82 -15.53 3.37
CA TRP A 68 16.79 -14.46 2.38
C TRP A 68 15.53 -13.57 2.50
N LEU A 69 14.39 -14.16 2.89
CA LEU A 69 13.14 -13.39 3.08
C LEU A 69 13.21 -12.56 4.37
N LYS A 70 13.85 -13.08 5.43
CA LYS A 70 14.10 -12.28 6.65
C LYS A 70 15.01 -11.08 6.39
N GLU A 71 16.03 -11.27 5.55
CA GLU A 71 16.93 -10.20 5.12
C GLU A 71 16.18 -9.15 4.30
N ALA A 72 15.35 -9.59 3.35
CA ALA A 72 14.50 -8.71 2.57
C ALA A 72 13.54 -7.87 3.43
N MET A 73 12.92 -8.48 4.47
CA MET A 73 12.09 -7.71 5.40
C MET A 73 12.90 -6.66 6.16
N SER A 74 14.18 -6.92 6.47
CA SER A 74 15.05 -5.92 7.12
C SER A 74 15.30 -4.73 6.20
N HIS A 75 15.54 -4.99 4.92
CA HIS A 75 15.73 -3.94 3.91
C HIS A 75 14.47 -3.07 3.77
N TYR A 76 13.30 -3.70 3.62
CA TYR A 76 12.03 -2.96 3.60
C TYR A 76 11.81 -2.13 4.87
N ILE A 77 12.15 -2.63 6.06
CA ILE A 77 12.02 -1.89 7.32
C ILE A 77 12.88 -0.62 7.29
N GLU A 78 14.11 -0.70 6.78
CA GLU A 78 15.02 0.45 6.66
C GLU A 78 14.47 1.50 5.67
N ASP A 79 13.94 1.05 4.54
CA ASP A 79 13.41 1.92 3.50
C ASP A 79 12.09 2.60 3.90
N GLU A 80 11.22 1.90 4.66
CA GLU A 80 9.88 2.38 5.02
C GLU A 80 9.83 3.23 6.30
N MET A 81 10.98 3.39 6.97
CA MET A 81 11.02 4.10 8.26
C MET A 81 10.71 5.59 8.09
N GLY A 82 9.64 6.05 8.74
CA GLY A 82 9.27 7.47 8.79
C GLY A 82 8.36 7.94 7.64
N HIS A 83 7.93 7.04 6.73
CA HIS A 83 7.04 7.42 5.63
C HIS A 83 5.69 7.94 6.10
N GLU A 84 5.21 7.53 7.28
CA GLU A 84 3.99 8.07 7.89
C GLU A 84 4.08 9.59 8.17
N GLU A 85 5.27 10.11 8.47
CA GLU A 85 5.48 11.54 8.70
C GLU A 85 5.38 12.36 7.40
N TRP A 86 5.71 11.77 6.24
CA TRP A 86 5.50 12.45 4.96
C TRP A 86 4.01 12.75 4.74
N ILE A 87 3.13 11.80 5.09
CA ILE A 87 1.68 11.98 4.95
C ILE A 87 1.17 13.10 5.87
N LEU A 88 1.65 13.18 7.10
CA LEU A 88 1.28 14.26 8.00
C LEU A 88 1.78 15.63 7.51
N ASN A 89 2.97 15.67 6.91
CA ASN A 89 3.48 16.87 6.28
C ASN A 89 2.64 17.27 5.06
N ASP A 90 2.22 16.33 4.22
CA ASP A 90 1.32 16.58 3.09
C ASP A 90 -0.03 17.12 3.55
N ILE A 91 -0.63 16.53 4.61
CA ILE A 91 -1.87 17.01 5.22
C ILE A 91 -1.71 18.47 5.69
N LYS A 92 -0.60 18.78 6.36
CA LYS A 92 -0.29 20.14 6.81
C LYS A 92 -0.15 21.12 5.65
N ALA A 93 0.59 20.73 4.61
CA ALA A 93 0.81 21.54 3.41
C ALA A 93 -0.49 21.77 2.62
N ALA A 94 -1.42 20.81 2.65
CA ALA A 94 -2.76 20.94 2.08
C ALA A 94 -3.74 21.74 2.95
N GLY A 95 -3.31 22.30 4.08
CA GLY A 95 -4.14 23.08 5.01
C GLY A 95 -4.99 22.25 5.96
N GLY A 96 -4.72 20.94 6.06
CA GLY A 96 -5.41 20.03 6.97
C GLY A 96 -4.83 20.06 8.39
N LYS A 97 -5.53 19.41 9.32
CA LYS A 97 -5.20 19.39 10.74
C LYS A 97 -4.38 18.12 11.09
N HIS A 98 -3.11 18.10 10.70
CA HIS A 98 -2.22 16.93 10.82
C HIS A 98 -2.11 16.38 12.24
N GLU A 99 -2.07 17.23 13.29
CA GLU A 99 -2.02 16.77 14.68
C GLU A 99 -3.34 16.11 15.14
N GLU A 100 -4.50 16.58 14.66
CA GLU A 100 -5.77 15.90 14.91
C GLU A 100 -5.79 14.52 14.24
N ILE A 101 -5.23 14.39 13.03
CA ILE A 101 -5.11 13.12 12.31
C ILE A 101 -4.17 12.16 13.05
N ARG A 102 -3.02 12.63 13.54
CA ARG A 102 -2.07 11.83 14.32
C ARG A 102 -2.74 11.09 15.48
N HIS A 103 -3.70 11.73 16.14
CA HIS A 103 -4.42 11.22 17.30
C HIS A 103 -5.83 10.70 17.01
N SER A 104 -6.22 10.65 15.71
CA SER A 104 -7.54 10.14 15.31
C SER A 104 -7.54 8.62 15.13
N GLU A 105 -8.73 8.07 14.98
CA GLU A 105 -8.93 6.67 14.60
C GLU A 105 -9.10 6.50 13.09
N PRO A 106 -8.68 5.34 12.53
CA PRO A 106 -8.96 4.99 11.14
C PRO A 106 -10.45 4.74 10.91
N SER A 107 -10.83 4.66 9.64
CA SER A 107 -12.09 4.02 9.30
C SER A 107 -12.03 2.51 9.61
N ILE A 108 -13.20 1.90 9.78
CA ILE A 108 -13.32 0.45 9.98
C ILE A 108 -12.64 -0.34 8.84
N PHE A 109 -12.60 0.20 7.63
CA PHE A 109 -12.01 -0.49 6.46
C PHE A 109 -10.49 -0.52 6.53
N THR A 110 -9.87 0.55 6.98
CA THR A 110 -8.42 0.60 7.24
C THR A 110 -8.04 -0.26 8.44
N GLU A 111 -8.83 -0.23 9.52
CA GLU A 111 -8.65 -1.09 10.68
C GLU A 111 -8.71 -2.58 10.28
N LEU A 112 -9.72 -2.98 9.50
CA LEU A 112 -9.87 -4.36 9.03
C LEU A 112 -8.69 -4.80 8.15
N MET A 113 -8.18 -3.92 7.27
CA MET A 113 -7.03 -4.25 6.43
C MET A 113 -5.78 -4.51 7.28
N VAL A 114 -5.50 -3.68 8.26
CA VAL A 114 -4.36 -3.84 9.18
C VAL A 114 -4.54 -5.07 10.06
N ALA A 115 -5.73 -5.28 10.61
CA ALA A 115 -6.05 -6.45 11.45
C ALA A 115 -5.88 -7.76 10.65
N ASP A 116 -6.34 -7.81 9.38
CA ASP A 116 -6.16 -8.98 8.53
C ASP A 116 -4.69 -9.23 8.19
N ALA A 117 -3.88 -8.19 8.03
CA ALA A 117 -2.44 -8.36 7.84
C ALA A 117 -1.78 -9.04 9.04
N TYR A 118 -2.09 -8.60 10.27
CA TYR A 118 -1.63 -9.28 11.48
C TYR A 118 -2.18 -10.70 11.60
N TYR A 119 -3.46 -10.92 11.28
CA TYR A 119 -4.05 -12.25 11.29
C TYR A 119 -3.33 -13.19 10.29
N GLN A 120 -3.01 -12.70 9.10
CA GLN A 120 -2.24 -13.44 8.11
C GLN A 120 -0.86 -13.83 8.63
N ILE A 121 -0.16 -12.89 9.28
CA ILE A 121 1.20 -13.10 9.81
C ILE A 121 1.19 -14.10 10.97
N TYR A 122 0.34 -13.89 11.98
CA TYR A 122 0.39 -14.65 13.23
C TYR A 122 -0.46 -15.92 13.23
N GLN A 123 -1.55 -15.98 12.47
CA GLN A 123 -2.51 -17.07 12.55
C GLN A 123 -2.54 -17.96 11.30
N LYS A 124 -1.91 -17.51 10.21
CA LYS A 124 -1.88 -18.24 8.94
C LYS A 124 -0.45 -18.57 8.53
N ASN A 125 0.06 -17.84 7.56
CA ASN A 125 1.41 -18.00 7.04
C ASN A 125 2.00 -16.61 6.75
N PRO A 126 3.11 -16.20 7.40
CA PRO A 126 3.71 -14.88 7.22
C PRO A 126 4.11 -14.59 5.76
N ILE A 127 4.41 -15.61 4.95
CA ILE A 127 4.73 -15.42 3.52
C ILE A 127 3.58 -14.76 2.77
N GLY A 128 2.34 -15.01 3.18
CA GLY A 128 1.16 -14.38 2.57
C GLY A 128 1.15 -12.85 2.68
N PHE A 129 1.86 -12.25 3.64
CA PHE A 129 1.99 -10.80 3.76
C PHE A 129 2.63 -10.16 2.52
N LEU A 130 3.45 -10.90 1.77
CA LEU A 130 3.96 -10.46 0.46
C LEU A 130 2.84 -10.10 -0.53
N GLY A 131 1.65 -10.68 -0.36
CA GLY A 131 0.47 -10.30 -1.15
C GLY A 131 0.01 -8.86 -0.86
N MET A 132 0.10 -8.39 0.40
CA MET A 132 -0.18 -6.98 0.73
C MET A 132 0.89 -6.05 0.14
N VAL A 133 2.17 -6.38 0.28
CA VAL A 133 3.28 -5.62 -0.30
C VAL A 133 3.08 -5.45 -1.81
N PHE A 134 2.78 -6.55 -2.52
CA PHE A 134 2.50 -6.52 -3.95
C PHE A 134 1.35 -5.56 -4.34
N VAL A 135 0.27 -5.56 -3.57
CA VAL A 135 -0.90 -4.71 -3.85
C VAL A 135 -0.57 -3.23 -3.63
N LEU A 136 0.10 -2.89 -2.54
CA LEU A 136 0.37 -1.49 -2.20
C LEU A 136 1.42 -0.89 -3.14
N GLU A 137 2.57 -1.53 -3.33
CA GLU A 137 3.62 -1.07 -4.25
C GLU A 137 3.13 -1.03 -5.71
N GLY A 138 2.48 -2.11 -6.17
CA GLY A 138 1.96 -2.19 -7.54
C GLY A 138 0.88 -1.14 -7.83
N THR A 139 0.05 -0.79 -6.84
CA THR A 139 -0.94 0.28 -6.98
C THR A 139 -0.27 1.65 -7.04
N SER A 140 0.70 1.90 -6.18
CA SER A 140 1.45 3.16 -6.15
C SER A 140 2.15 3.42 -7.49
N ILE A 141 2.92 2.46 -7.99
CA ILE A 141 3.60 2.58 -9.29
C ILE A 141 2.61 2.89 -10.42
N ALA A 142 1.47 2.22 -10.43
CA ALA A 142 0.52 2.34 -11.53
C ALA A 142 -0.16 3.70 -11.59
N ILE A 143 -0.45 4.33 -10.44
CA ILE A 143 -1.35 5.49 -10.41
C ILE A 143 -0.87 6.68 -9.58
N ALA A 144 0.04 6.52 -8.59
CA ALA A 144 0.31 7.58 -7.61
C ALA A 144 0.86 8.86 -8.25
N THR A 145 1.89 8.75 -9.10
CA THR A 145 2.52 9.92 -9.75
C THR A 145 1.53 10.67 -10.65
N ASN A 146 0.74 9.93 -11.44
CA ASN A 146 -0.23 10.54 -12.36
C ASN A 146 -1.38 11.20 -11.59
N ALA A 147 -1.88 10.54 -10.54
CA ALA A 147 -2.91 11.08 -9.67
C ALA A 147 -2.42 12.34 -8.93
N ALA A 148 -1.20 12.31 -8.38
CA ALA A 148 -0.59 13.47 -7.73
C ALA A 148 -0.51 14.68 -8.67
N ALA A 149 0.00 14.50 -9.88
CA ALA A 149 0.12 15.57 -10.87
C ALA A 149 -1.25 16.15 -11.29
N ALA A 150 -2.25 15.28 -11.51
CA ALA A 150 -3.59 15.72 -11.88
C ALA A 150 -4.28 16.49 -10.73
N MET A 151 -4.22 15.95 -9.51
CA MET A 151 -4.81 16.57 -8.31
C MET A 151 -4.11 17.87 -7.93
N GLN A 152 -2.79 17.93 -8.02
CA GLN A 152 -2.02 19.15 -7.75
C GLN A 152 -2.48 20.31 -8.62
N LYS A 153 -2.62 20.05 -9.92
CA LYS A 153 -3.10 21.06 -10.88
C LYS A 153 -4.51 21.52 -10.58
N SER A 154 -5.42 20.59 -10.26
CA SER A 154 -6.83 20.93 -10.06
C SER A 154 -7.10 21.58 -8.69
N LEU A 155 -6.46 21.11 -7.64
CA LEU A 155 -6.61 21.63 -6.28
C LEU A 155 -5.77 22.90 -6.03
N GLN A 156 -4.83 23.23 -6.94
CA GLN A 156 -3.90 24.36 -6.81
C GLN A 156 -3.09 24.32 -5.50
N LEU A 157 -2.73 23.12 -5.07
CA LEU A 157 -1.92 22.92 -3.87
C LEU A 157 -0.43 22.92 -4.21
N PRO A 158 0.44 23.26 -3.23
CA PRO A 158 1.90 23.24 -3.42
C PRO A 158 2.43 21.80 -3.56
N ASN A 159 3.66 21.66 -4.07
CA ASN A 159 4.32 20.35 -4.25
C ASN A 159 4.42 19.58 -2.93
N GLU A 160 4.65 20.28 -1.84
CA GLU A 160 4.79 19.76 -0.49
C GLU A 160 3.52 19.05 0.04
N ALA A 161 2.40 19.23 -0.64
CA ALA A 161 1.15 18.52 -0.31
C ALA A 161 1.03 17.15 -1.00
N PHE A 162 2.01 16.74 -1.80
CA PHE A 162 1.98 15.50 -2.60
C PHE A 162 3.28 14.68 -2.46
N THR A 163 4.08 14.92 -1.43
CA THR A 163 5.39 14.26 -1.27
C THR A 163 5.24 12.76 -1.11
N TYR A 164 4.24 12.31 -0.35
CA TYR A 164 3.93 10.89 -0.16
C TYR A 164 3.67 10.18 -1.51
N LEU A 165 2.72 10.67 -2.29
CA LEU A 165 2.37 10.05 -3.58
C LEU A 165 3.51 10.13 -4.60
N SER A 166 4.21 11.26 -4.67
CA SER A 166 5.30 11.47 -5.65
C SER A 166 6.53 10.63 -5.32
N SER A 167 6.87 10.51 -4.03
CA SER A 167 8.02 9.73 -3.57
C SER A 167 7.76 8.23 -3.77
N HIS A 168 6.60 7.72 -3.35
CA HIS A 168 6.25 6.31 -3.56
C HIS A 168 6.17 5.96 -5.05
N GLY A 169 5.57 6.80 -5.89
CA GLY A 169 5.52 6.55 -7.34
C GLY A 169 6.90 6.43 -8.00
N SER A 170 7.96 6.96 -7.40
CA SER A 170 9.34 6.85 -7.90
C SER A 170 10.16 5.77 -7.20
N LEU A 171 10.04 5.65 -5.88
CA LEU A 171 10.74 4.64 -5.07
C LEU A 171 10.27 3.22 -5.39
N ASP A 172 8.97 3.04 -5.56
CA ASP A 172 8.36 1.74 -5.81
C ASP A 172 8.78 1.12 -7.16
N LEU A 173 9.31 1.91 -8.11
CA LEU A 173 9.94 1.35 -9.32
C LEU A 173 11.17 0.48 -8.98
N THR A 174 11.94 0.85 -7.96
CA THR A 174 13.07 0.05 -7.49
C THR A 174 12.55 -1.09 -6.60
N HIS A 175 11.57 -0.81 -5.76
CA HIS A 175 10.96 -1.80 -4.88
C HIS A 175 10.28 -2.93 -5.66
N ILE A 176 9.58 -2.66 -6.77
CA ILE A 176 8.93 -3.72 -7.55
C ILE A 176 9.94 -4.66 -8.21
N GLU A 177 11.09 -4.17 -8.69
CA GLU A 177 12.13 -5.03 -9.24
C GLU A 177 12.78 -5.87 -8.12
N PHE A 178 12.96 -5.29 -6.94
CA PHE A 178 13.40 -6.03 -5.76
C PHE A 178 12.36 -7.08 -5.36
N PHE A 179 11.09 -6.70 -5.22
CA PHE A 179 9.97 -7.59 -4.93
C PHE A 179 9.88 -8.76 -5.92
N LYS A 180 10.01 -8.48 -7.22
CA LYS A 180 10.01 -9.48 -8.29
C LYS A 180 11.16 -10.48 -8.14
N SER A 181 12.36 -9.99 -7.82
CA SER A 181 13.52 -10.85 -7.54
C SER A 181 13.28 -11.74 -6.31
N LEU A 182 12.62 -11.18 -5.31
CA LEU A 182 12.29 -11.83 -4.04
C LEU A 182 11.26 -12.94 -4.23
N VAL A 183 10.09 -12.62 -4.78
CA VAL A 183 9.00 -13.62 -4.90
C VAL A 183 9.33 -14.75 -5.87
N ASN A 184 10.17 -14.51 -6.87
CA ASN A 184 10.64 -15.54 -7.77
C ASN A 184 11.55 -16.59 -7.11
N GLN A 185 12.00 -16.37 -5.87
CA GLN A 185 12.71 -17.36 -5.06
C GLN A 185 11.76 -18.31 -4.31
N LEU A 186 10.45 -18.02 -4.28
CA LEU A 186 9.46 -18.91 -3.68
C LEU A 186 9.23 -20.14 -4.58
N MET A 187 9.85 -21.27 -4.20
CA MET A 187 9.80 -22.50 -5.00
C MET A 187 8.62 -23.43 -4.63
N LYS A 188 8.05 -23.27 -3.44
CA LYS A 188 6.96 -24.14 -2.99
C LYS A 188 5.62 -23.61 -3.48
N GLU A 189 4.88 -24.39 -4.25
CA GLU A 189 3.56 -24.02 -4.80
C GLU A 189 2.56 -23.57 -3.73
N LYS A 190 2.61 -24.18 -2.53
CA LYS A 190 1.74 -23.78 -1.40
C LYS A 190 2.00 -22.35 -0.96
N ASP A 191 3.26 -21.88 -0.99
CA ASP A 191 3.63 -20.53 -0.58
C ASP A 191 3.23 -19.52 -1.67
N GLN A 192 3.46 -19.87 -2.93
CA GLN A 192 3.00 -19.08 -4.09
C GLN A 192 1.49 -18.89 -4.06
N LYS A 193 0.72 -19.96 -3.82
CA LYS A 193 -0.73 -19.92 -3.73
C LYS A 193 -1.21 -18.99 -2.61
N ILE A 194 -0.57 -19.04 -1.43
CA ILE A 194 -0.91 -18.15 -0.30
C ILE A 194 -0.67 -16.69 -0.65
N VAL A 195 0.43 -16.36 -1.34
CA VAL A 195 0.70 -14.97 -1.77
C VAL A 195 -0.39 -14.48 -2.74
N ILE A 196 -0.79 -15.31 -3.73
CA ILE A 196 -1.86 -14.97 -4.68
C ILE A 196 -3.20 -14.74 -3.95
N GLU A 197 -3.59 -15.67 -3.08
CA GLU A 197 -4.84 -15.56 -2.30
C GLU A 197 -4.86 -14.31 -1.43
N CYS A 198 -3.73 -14.00 -0.79
CA CYS A 198 -3.58 -12.77 -0.01
C CYS A 198 -3.64 -11.53 -0.88
N ALA A 199 -2.97 -11.50 -2.03
CA ALA A 199 -3.02 -10.35 -2.92
C ALA A 199 -4.46 -10.05 -3.37
N LYS A 200 -5.24 -11.07 -3.77
CA LYS A 200 -6.67 -10.91 -4.12
C LYS A 200 -7.47 -10.33 -2.96
N LYS A 201 -7.25 -10.85 -1.75
CA LYS A 201 -7.90 -10.36 -0.53
C LYS A 201 -7.52 -8.90 -0.24
N PHE A 202 -6.24 -8.54 -0.36
CA PHE A 202 -5.79 -7.16 -0.11
C PHE A 202 -6.25 -6.17 -1.17
N TYR A 203 -6.39 -6.56 -2.44
CA TYR A 203 -7.08 -5.72 -3.44
C TYR A 203 -8.51 -5.40 -3.00
N PHE A 204 -9.24 -6.38 -2.45
CA PHE A 204 -10.59 -6.16 -1.93
C PHE A 204 -10.60 -5.24 -0.70
N LEU A 205 -9.74 -5.50 0.29
CA LEU A 205 -9.67 -4.72 1.53
C LEU A 205 -9.25 -3.27 1.25
N TYR A 206 -8.20 -3.08 0.47
CA TYR A 206 -7.71 -1.76 0.08
C TYR A 206 -8.73 -1.01 -0.76
N GLY A 207 -9.38 -1.68 -1.70
CA GLY A 207 -10.47 -1.10 -2.49
C GLY A 207 -11.65 -0.62 -1.65
N ASN A 208 -11.96 -1.28 -0.53
CA ASN A 208 -13.03 -0.84 0.35
C ASN A 208 -12.67 0.47 1.09
N ILE A 209 -11.42 0.76 1.35
CA ILE A 209 -11.00 2.07 1.87
C ILE A 209 -11.44 3.17 0.91
N PHE A 210 -11.11 3.04 -0.38
CA PHE A 210 -11.45 4.04 -1.40
C PHE A 210 -12.96 4.19 -1.61
N LYS A 211 -13.71 3.08 -1.62
CA LYS A 211 -15.18 3.08 -1.81
C LYS A 211 -15.93 3.83 -0.72
N HIS A 212 -15.32 3.98 0.45
CA HIS A 212 -15.97 4.58 1.62
C HIS A 212 -15.33 5.91 2.02
N LEU A 213 -14.47 6.48 1.18
CA LEU A 213 -14.09 7.88 1.31
C LEU A 213 -15.31 8.79 1.07
N PRO A 214 -15.35 9.98 1.67
CA PRO A 214 -16.48 10.90 1.52
C PRO A 214 -16.71 11.29 0.04
N ALA A 215 -17.96 11.52 -0.31
CA ALA A 215 -18.39 11.95 -1.64
C ALA A 215 -18.05 13.43 -1.94
#